data_4b3a21fda2c50314b078b01b430eada5
#
_entry.id   4b3a21fda2c50314b078b01b430eada5
#
_cell.length_a   1.000
_cell.length_b   1.000
_cell.length_c   1.000
_cell.angle_alpha   90.00
_cell.angle_beta   90.00
_cell.angle_gamma   90.00
#
_symmetry.space_group_name_H-M   'P 1'
#
loop_
_entity.id
_entity.type
_entity.pdbx_description
1 polymer ?
#
loop_
_entity_poly.entity_id
_entity_poly.type
_entity_poly.pdbx_seq_one_letter_code
_entity_poly.pdbx_strand_id
1 'polypeptide(L)'
;MPRLYLLRHAKARWAEPGVKDYDRGLDASGKADAEQLGIDMLEAGYVPNLVLCSGAKRARDTWNAIAQHVEADDVRFLEGLYSSDAAGYLDIIRESDSTGSVLVVGHNPMMEDLAVALSREGEEQALSAVRRGFPACGLAVIRFSTALAEIAPEDGYLEAFLKPHSL
;
A
#
# COMPACT_ATOMS: atom_id res chain seq x y z
N MET A 1 -0.19 18.13 6.07
CA MET A 1 0.87 17.10 6.16
C MET A 1 0.55 15.97 5.20
N PRO A 2 1.47 15.61 4.30
CA PRO A 2 1.20 14.51 3.37
C PRO A 2 1.14 13.18 4.10
N ARG A 3 0.30 12.29 3.59
CA ARG A 3 0.21 10.90 4.04
C ARG A 3 0.77 9.98 2.99
N LEU A 4 1.49 8.97 3.44
CA LEU A 4 1.91 7.83 2.64
C LEU A 4 1.06 6.64 3.07
N TYR A 5 0.35 6.07 2.11
CA TYR A 5 -0.45 4.87 2.32
C TYR A 5 0.32 3.69 1.73
N LEU A 6 0.71 2.75 2.56
CA LEU A 6 1.42 1.54 2.11
C LEU A 6 0.46 0.36 2.17
N LEU A 7 0.13 -0.17 0.99
CA LEU A 7 -0.84 -1.24 0.85
C LEU A 7 -0.21 -2.49 0.25
N ARG A 8 -0.24 -3.59 0.99
CA ARG A 8 0.06 -4.89 0.42
C ARG A 8 -1.16 -5.36 -0.39
N HIS A 9 -0.96 -5.84 -1.61
CA HIS A 9 -2.06 -6.36 -2.43
C HIS A 9 -2.91 -7.36 -1.66
N ALA A 10 -4.18 -7.48 -2.01
CA ALA A 10 -5.11 -8.42 -1.38
C ALA A 10 -4.77 -9.86 -1.75
N LYS A 11 -5.48 -10.81 -1.14
CA LYS A 11 -5.20 -12.24 -1.30
C LYS A 11 -5.32 -12.68 -2.75
N ALA A 12 -4.25 -13.26 -3.27
CA ALA A 12 -4.15 -13.74 -4.64
C ALA A 12 -4.53 -15.21 -4.74
N ARG A 13 -4.90 -15.63 -5.95
CA ARG A 13 -5.12 -17.04 -6.29
C ARG A 13 -3.82 -17.80 -6.15
N TRP A 14 -3.92 -19.12 -5.89
CA TRP A 14 -2.78 -20.01 -5.91
C TRP A 14 -2.11 -20.02 -7.29
N ALA A 15 -0.81 -20.30 -7.31
CA ALA A 15 -0.10 -20.53 -8.56
C ALA A 15 -0.66 -21.74 -9.27
N GLU A 16 -1.03 -21.56 -10.56
CA GLU A 16 -1.53 -22.65 -11.41
C GLU A 16 -0.52 -22.96 -12.50
N PRO A 17 -0.42 -24.23 -12.95
CA PRO A 17 0.45 -24.56 -14.08
C PRO A 17 0.11 -23.74 -15.31
N GLY A 18 1.12 -23.17 -15.94
CA GLY A 18 0.95 -22.34 -17.16
C GLY A 18 0.59 -20.88 -16.91
N VAL A 19 0.35 -20.49 -15.65
CA VAL A 19 0.09 -19.10 -15.28
C VAL A 19 1.35 -18.53 -14.63
N LYS A 20 1.87 -17.43 -15.18
CA LYS A 20 3.03 -16.75 -14.61
C LYS A 20 2.63 -16.07 -13.29
N ASP A 21 3.57 -16.00 -12.35
CA ASP A 21 3.34 -15.29 -11.09
C ASP A 21 2.78 -13.89 -11.29
N TYR A 22 3.34 -13.16 -12.25
CA TYR A 22 2.91 -11.80 -12.60
C TYR A 22 1.43 -11.71 -12.98
N ASP A 23 0.88 -12.77 -13.55
CA ASP A 23 -0.48 -12.82 -14.09
C ASP A 23 -1.49 -13.44 -13.10
N ARG A 24 -1.06 -13.78 -11.88
CA ARG A 24 -1.99 -14.26 -10.84
C ARG A 24 -2.85 -13.12 -10.35
N GLY A 25 -4.16 -13.26 -10.47
CA GLY A 25 -5.14 -12.29 -9.97
C GLY A 25 -5.56 -12.56 -8.52
N LEU A 26 -6.48 -11.77 -8.03
CA LEU A 26 -7.06 -11.95 -6.70
C LEU A 26 -8.00 -13.14 -6.68
N ASP A 27 -8.10 -13.80 -5.51
CA ASP A 27 -9.21 -14.71 -5.26
C ASP A 27 -10.46 -13.93 -4.83
N ALA A 28 -11.59 -14.63 -4.66
CA ALA A 28 -12.85 -13.98 -4.31
C ALA A 28 -12.80 -13.23 -2.98
N SER A 29 -12.10 -13.81 -1.97
CA SER A 29 -11.97 -13.17 -0.67
C SER A 29 -11.06 -11.94 -0.75
N GLY A 30 -10.00 -11.99 -1.54
CA GLY A 30 -9.12 -10.84 -1.77
C GLY A 30 -9.84 -9.68 -2.42
N LYS A 31 -10.66 -9.97 -3.41
CA LYS A 31 -11.47 -8.95 -4.07
C LYS A 31 -12.46 -8.30 -3.10
N ALA A 32 -13.13 -9.09 -2.28
CA ALA A 32 -14.07 -8.58 -1.27
C ALA A 32 -13.34 -7.72 -0.23
N ASP A 33 -12.17 -8.15 0.24
CA ASP A 33 -11.35 -7.38 1.20
C ASP A 33 -10.92 -6.04 0.61
N ALA A 34 -10.52 -6.01 -0.66
CA ALA A 34 -10.10 -4.76 -1.32
C ALA A 34 -11.27 -3.79 -1.52
N GLU A 35 -12.45 -4.30 -1.87
CA GLU A 35 -13.66 -3.48 -1.96
C GLU A 35 -14.01 -2.87 -0.60
N GLN A 36 -13.97 -3.66 0.45
CA GLN A 36 -14.23 -3.17 1.81
C GLN A 36 -13.20 -2.14 2.25
N LEU A 37 -11.93 -2.35 1.92
CA LEU A 37 -10.89 -1.37 2.22
C LEU A 37 -11.16 -0.03 1.54
N GLY A 38 -11.63 -0.04 0.29
CA GLY A 38 -12.02 1.18 -0.41
C GLY A 38 -13.10 1.96 0.34
N ILE A 39 -14.10 1.25 0.86
CA ILE A 39 -15.16 1.86 1.68
C ILE A 39 -14.58 2.45 2.96
N ASP A 40 -13.74 1.69 3.67
CA ASP A 40 -13.13 2.12 4.92
C ASP A 40 -12.21 3.33 4.72
N MET A 41 -11.44 3.36 3.64
CA MET A 41 -10.60 4.50 3.29
C MET A 41 -11.43 5.76 3.05
N LEU A 42 -12.50 5.64 2.29
CA LEU A 42 -13.38 6.78 2.00
C LEU A 42 -14.00 7.33 3.29
N GLU A 43 -14.51 6.47 4.15
CA GLU A 43 -15.09 6.86 5.42
C GLU A 43 -14.08 7.55 6.35
N ALA A 44 -12.83 7.10 6.35
CA ALA A 44 -11.77 7.68 7.17
C ALA A 44 -11.16 8.96 6.56
N GLY A 45 -11.51 9.28 5.33
CA GLY A 45 -10.90 10.42 4.62
C GLY A 45 -9.49 10.12 4.11
N TYR A 46 -9.13 8.85 3.94
CA TYR A 46 -7.85 8.43 3.40
C TYR A 46 -7.94 8.38 1.87
N VAL A 47 -7.72 9.52 1.24
CA VAL A 47 -7.86 9.69 -0.21
C VAL A 47 -6.51 10.14 -0.78
N PRO A 48 -5.84 9.31 -1.59
CA PRO A 48 -4.56 9.69 -2.18
C PRO A 48 -4.74 10.64 -3.37
N ASN A 49 -3.74 11.48 -3.60
CA ASN A 49 -3.64 12.27 -4.82
C ASN A 49 -3.02 11.45 -5.94
N LEU A 50 -2.01 10.65 -5.62
CA LEU A 50 -1.28 9.81 -6.57
C LEU A 50 -1.30 8.37 -6.10
N VAL A 51 -1.50 7.44 -7.03
CA VAL A 51 -1.37 6.00 -6.79
C VAL A 51 -0.19 5.47 -7.59
N LEU A 52 0.73 4.81 -6.90
CA LEU A 52 1.85 4.07 -7.49
C LEU A 52 1.57 2.59 -7.27
N CYS A 53 1.30 1.87 -8.33
CA CYS A 53 0.83 0.48 -8.26
C CYS A 53 1.79 -0.44 -9.01
N SER A 54 2.12 -1.58 -8.41
CA SER A 54 2.83 -2.63 -9.11
C SER A 54 2.05 -3.07 -10.36
N GLY A 55 2.75 -3.40 -11.43
CA GLY A 55 2.14 -3.91 -12.66
C GLY A 55 1.58 -5.32 -12.53
N ALA A 56 1.94 -6.08 -11.49
CA ALA A 56 1.41 -7.43 -11.27
C ALA A 56 -0.12 -7.41 -11.16
N LYS A 57 -0.77 -8.40 -11.78
CA LYS A 57 -2.24 -8.44 -11.85
C LYS A 57 -2.90 -8.33 -10.47
N ARG A 58 -2.37 -9.02 -9.45
CA ARG A 58 -2.94 -8.97 -8.08
C ARG A 58 -2.88 -7.56 -7.46
N ALA A 59 -1.87 -6.77 -7.77
CA ALA A 59 -1.80 -5.38 -7.32
C ALA A 59 -2.77 -4.50 -8.08
N ARG A 60 -2.84 -4.65 -9.41
CA ARG A 60 -3.79 -3.90 -10.23
C ARG A 60 -5.24 -4.22 -9.88
N ASP A 61 -5.55 -5.50 -9.65
CA ASP A 61 -6.88 -5.92 -9.23
C ASP A 61 -7.25 -5.32 -7.86
N THR A 62 -6.29 -5.22 -6.94
CA THR A 62 -6.50 -4.59 -5.63
C THR A 62 -6.87 -3.13 -5.79
N TRP A 63 -6.09 -2.38 -6.57
CA TRP A 63 -6.38 -0.97 -6.81
C TRP A 63 -7.73 -0.80 -7.53
N ASN A 64 -8.03 -1.60 -8.54
CA ASN A 64 -9.29 -1.51 -9.27
C ASN A 64 -10.52 -1.70 -8.36
N ALA A 65 -10.42 -2.58 -7.37
CA ALA A 65 -11.50 -2.78 -6.39
C ALA A 65 -11.65 -1.54 -5.48
N ILE A 66 -10.54 -0.97 -5.01
CA ILE A 66 -10.54 0.25 -4.19
C ILE A 66 -11.06 1.44 -4.99
N ALA A 67 -10.68 1.54 -6.26
CA ALA A 67 -11.04 2.65 -7.14
C ALA A 67 -12.55 2.78 -7.40
N GLN A 68 -13.33 1.76 -7.07
CA GLN A 68 -14.79 1.86 -7.10
C GLN A 68 -15.33 2.82 -6.03
N HIS A 69 -14.56 3.09 -5.00
CA HIS A 69 -14.97 3.90 -3.84
C HIS A 69 -14.07 5.12 -3.62
N VAL A 70 -12.83 5.08 -4.06
CA VAL A 70 -11.82 6.13 -3.82
C VAL A 70 -11.26 6.59 -5.15
N GLU A 71 -11.29 7.90 -5.40
CA GLU A 71 -10.69 8.49 -6.60
C GLU A 71 -9.31 9.04 -6.28
N ALA A 72 -8.43 9.00 -7.28
CA ALA A 72 -7.11 9.63 -7.24
C ALA A 72 -6.92 10.51 -8.47
N ASP A 73 -6.09 11.55 -8.37
CA ASP A 73 -5.83 12.46 -9.48
C ASP A 73 -5.00 11.78 -10.58
N ASP A 74 -4.11 10.87 -10.19
CA ASP A 74 -3.24 10.15 -11.12
C ASP A 74 -2.93 8.75 -10.60
N VAL A 75 -2.80 7.80 -11.51
CA VAL A 75 -2.45 6.40 -11.22
C VAL A 75 -1.34 5.98 -12.18
N ARG A 76 -0.22 5.48 -11.62
CA ARG A 76 0.92 5.00 -12.39
C ARG A 76 1.21 3.56 -12.04
N PHE A 77 1.38 2.72 -13.07
CA PHE A 77 1.75 1.31 -12.90
C PHE A 77 3.25 1.17 -13.18
N LEU A 78 4.00 0.69 -12.17
CA LEU A 78 5.45 0.70 -12.19
C LEU A 78 6.01 -0.71 -11.93
N GLU A 79 6.80 -1.21 -12.89
CA GLU A 79 7.44 -2.52 -12.76
C GLU A 79 8.44 -2.57 -11.61
N GLY A 80 9.05 -1.45 -11.25
CA GLY A 80 9.94 -1.36 -10.09
C GLY A 80 9.28 -1.76 -8.77
N LEU A 81 7.96 -1.61 -8.64
CA LEU A 81 7.23 -2.06 -7.45
C LEU A 81 7.02 -3.58 -7.43
N TYR A 82 7.20 -4.26 -8.55
CA TYR A 82 7.19 -5.71 -8.61
C TYR A 82 8.58 -6.30 -8.36
N SER A 83 9.62 -5.67 -8.87
CA SER A 83 10.97 -6.24 -8.94
C SER A 83 11.98 -5.67 -7.95
N SER A 84 11.72 -4.50 -7.33
CA SER A 84 12.67 -3.85 -6.43
C SER A 84 12.53 -4.31 -4.98
N ASP A 85 13.55 -3.99 -4.18
CA ASP A 85 13.54 -4.15 -2.73
C ASP A 85 12.90 -2.92 -2.04
N ALA A 86 12.92 -2.89 -0.69
CA ALA A 86 12.34 -1.79 0.08
C ALA A 86 13.03 -0.45 -0.20
N ALA A 87 14.35 -0.46 -0.39
CA ALA A 87 15.09 0.75 -0.75
C ALA A 87 14.66 1.27 -2.12
N GLY A 88 14.43 0.37 -3.08
CA GLY A 88 13.89 0.73 -4.38
C GLY A 88 12.48 1.32 -4.30
N TYR A 89 11.64 0.79 -3.43
CA TYR A 89 10.31 1.37 -3.17
C TYR A 89 10.42 2.81 -2.66
N LEU A 90 11.34 3.05 -1.72
CA LEU A 90 11.54 4.39 -1.18
C LEU A 90 12.01 5.37 -2.26
N ASP A 91 12.92 4.94 -3.12
CA ASP A 91 13.37 5.75 -4.26
C ASP A 91 12.22 6.09 -5.21
N ILE A 92 11.37 5.13 -5.52
CA ILE A 92 10.19 5.35 -6.37
C ILE A 92 9.26 6.40 -5.74
N ILE A 93 9.01 6.32 -4.45
CA ILE A 93 8.17 7.29 -3.74
C ILE A 93 8.77 8.69 -3.82
N ARG A 94 10.07 8.82 -3.54
CA ARG A 94 10.76 10.12 -3.62
C ARG A 94 10.76 10.71 -5.02
N GLU A 95 10.98 9.88 -6.01
CA GLU A 95 11.06 10.28 -7.42
C GLU A 95 9.68 10.59 -8.03
N SER A 96 8.60 10.19 -7.39
CA SER A 96 7.25 10.48 -7.86
C SER A 96 6.94 11.97 -7.91
N ASP A 97 7.70 12.77 -7.15
CA ASP A 97 7.59 14.23 -7.10
C ASP A 97 6.17 14.71 -6.74
N SER A 98 5.44 13.92 -5.97
CA SER A 98 4.12 14.30 -5.51
C SER A 98 4.22 15.31 -4.38
N THR A 99 3.40 16.35 -4.44
CA THR A 99 3.27 17.33 -3.37
C THR A 99 2.16 16.99 -2.39
N GLY A 100 1.37 15.97 -2.69
CA GLY A 100 0.25 15.51 -1.86
C GLY A 100 0.49 14.13 -1.26
N SER A 101 -0.60 13.43 -1.01
CA SER A 101 -0.59 12.08 -0.45
C SER A 101 -0.46 11.03 -1.55
N VAL A 102 0.27 9.96 -1.25
CA VAL A 102 0.56 8.89 -2.21
C VAL A 102 0.16 7.53 -1.63
N LEU A 103 -0.55 6.74 -2.42
CA LEU A 103 -0.81 5.32 -2.14
C LEU A 103 0.15 4.47 -2.96
N VAL A 104 0.85 3.56 -2.29
CA VAL A 104 1.69 2.55 -2.93
C VAL A 104 1.02 1.19 -2.78
N VAL A 105 0.76 0.51 -3.88
CA VAL A 105 0.21 -0.85 -3.89
C VAL A 105 1.31 -1.79 -4.35
N GLY A 106 1.75 -2.67 -3.46
CA GLY A 106 2.89 -3.53 -3.74
C GLY A 106 2.88 -4.84 -2.95
N HIS A 107 4.05 -5.34 -2.68
CA HIS A 107 4.29 -6.70 -2.23
C HIS A 107 5.09 -6.77 -0.92
N ASN A 108 4.93 -7.87 -0.19
CA ASN A 108 5.80 -8.21 0.92
C ASN A 108 7.01 -9.03 0.41
N PRO A 109 8.16 -8.97 1.08
CA PRO A 109 8.42 -8.29 2.37
C PRO A 109 8.66 -6.78 2.27
N MET A 110 8.72 -6.21 1.07
CA MET A 110 9.09 -4.81 0.88
C MET A 110 8.14 -3.85 1.61
N MET A 111 6.85 -4.14 1.58
CA MET A 111 5.85 -3.30 2.22
C MET A 111 6.01 -3.27 3.74
N GLU A 112 6.19 -4.45 4.35
CA GLU A 112 6.42 -4.57 5.78
C GLU A 112 7.72 -3.89 6.19
N ASP A 113 8.81 -4.16 5.46
CA ASP A 113 10.12 -3.58 5.75
C ASP A 113 10.08 -2.05 5.67
N LEU A 114 9.41 -1.52 4.65
CA LEU A 114 9.29 -0.08 4.47
C LEU A 114 8.44 0.58 5.55
N ALA A 115 7.32 -0.04 5.90
CA ALA A 115 6.43 0.49 6.94
C ALA A 115 7.16 0.57 8.28
N VAL A 116 7.90 -0.47 8.65
CA VAL A 116 8.70 -0.48 9.89
C VAL A 116 9.80 0.56 9.85
N ALA A 117 10.53 0.65 8.73
CA ALA A 117 11.64 1.60 8.60
C ALA A 117 11.19 3.06 8.68
N LEU A 118 10.01 3.39 8.16
CA LEU A 118 9.50 4.76 8.14
C LEU A 118 8.73 5.15 9.40
N SER A 119 8.28 4.19 10.19
CA SER A 119 7.39 4.43 11.35
C SER A 119 8.15 4.33 12.66
N ARG A 120 8.94 5.36 12.98
CA ARG A 120 9.60 5.45 14.28
C ARG A 120 8.58 5.66 15.40
N GLU A 121 7.65 6.55 15.16
CA GLU A 121 6.61 6.93 16.10
C GLU A 121 5.24 6.62 15.50
N GLY A 122 4.23 6.51 16.33
CA GLY A 122 2.88 6.28 15.89
C GLY A 122 1.93 5.93 17.02
N GLU A 123 0.70 5.68 16.65
CA GLU A 123 -0.31 5.16 17.57
C GLU A 123 0.12 3.78 18.07
N GLU A 124 0.05 3.57 19.38
CA GLU A 124 0.59 2.38 20.03
C GLU A 124 0.01 1.08 19.45
N GLN A 125 -1.30 1.04 19.22
CA GLN A 125 -1.96 -0.14 18.67
C GLN A 125 -1.53 -0.40 17.22
N ALA A 126 -1.33 0.66 16.44
CA ALA A 126 -0.90 0.53 15.05
C ALA A 126 0.54 0.03 14.96
N LEU A 127 1.45 0.59 15.75
CA LEU A 127 2.84 0.13 15.83
C LEU A 127 2.94 -1.33 16.25
N SER A 128 2.18 -1.72 17.25
CA SER A 128 2.12 -3.12 17.71
C SER A 128 1.62 -4.05 16.61
N ALA A 129 0.58 -3.65 15.89
CA ALA A 129 0.01 -4.45 14.81
C ALA A 129 0.97 -4.65 13.64
N VAL A 130 1.66 -3.60 13.20
CA VAL A 130 2.65 -3.68 12.11
C VAL A 130 3.81 -4.60 12.49
N ARG A 131 4.25 -4.56 13.74
CA ARG A 131 5.34 -5.41 14.23
C ARG A 131 4.97 -6.88 14.28
N ARG A 132 3.68 -7.20 14.36
CA ARG A 132 3.18 -8.60 14.33
C ARG A 132 3.07 -9.14 12.91
N GLY A 133 3.15 -8.30 11.91
CA GLY A 133 3.13 -8.70 10.51
C GLY A 133 2.27 -7.77 9.65
N PHE A 134 2.43 -7.91 8.35
CA PHE A 134 1.72 -7.10 7.37
C PHE A 134 0.90 -8.03 6.47
N PRO A 135 -0.37 -8.26 6.81
CA PRO A 135 -1.20 -9.22 6.07
C PRO A 135 -1.57 -8.71 4.67
N ALA A 136 -2.02 -9.61 3.81
CA ALA A 136 -2.59 -9.24 2.53
C ALA A 136 -3.74 -8.24 2.74
N CYS A 137 -3.80 -7.21 1.92
CA CYS A 137 -4.74 -6.09 2.05
C CYS A 137 -4.57 -5.26 3.32
N GLY A 138 -3.42 -5.38 4.00
CA GLY A 138 -3.06 -4.48 5.11
C GLY A 138 -2.66 -3.12 4.57
N LEU A 139 -3.09 -2.06 5.26
CA LEU A 139 -2.81 -0.68 4.88
C LEU A 139 -2.19 0.07 6.05
N ALA A 140 -0.96 0.52 5.88
CA ALA A 140 -0.31 1.42 6.83
C ALA A 140 -0.53 2.87 6.39
N VAL A 141 -0.97 3.71 7.31
CA VAL A 141 -1.20 5.14 7.07
C VAL A 141 -0.15 5.92 7.85
N ILE A 142 0.78 6.53 7.15
CA ILE A 142 1.93 7.22 7.74
C ILE A 142 1.89 8.69 7.31
N ARG A 143 1.94 9.60 8.28
CA ARG A 143 2.01 11.03 7.97
C ARG A 143 3.41 11.56 8.19
N PHE A 144 3.74 12.58 7.41
CA PHE A 144 5.06 13.22 7.44
C PHE A 144 4.92 14.73 7.59
N SER A 145 5.92 15.37 8.20
CA SER A 145 5.99 16.82 8.31
C SER A 145 6.68 17.47 7.11
N THR A 146 7.29 16.67 6.24
CA THR A 146 7.98 17.12 5.02
C THR A 146 7.29 16.56 3.78
N ALA A 147 7.65 17.07 2.61
CA ALA A 147 7.19 16.49 1.35
C ALA A 147 7.72 15.07 1.19
N LEU A 148 6.95 14.19 0.51
CA LEU A 148 7.35 12.80 0.33
C LEU A 148 8.64 12.64 -0.49
N ALA A 149 8.99 13.62 -1.32
CA ALA A 149 10.28 13.61 -2.03
C ALA A 149 11.50 13.68 -1.09
N GLU A 150 11.32 14.12 0.14
CA GLU A 150 12.40 14.36 1.09
C GLU A 150 12.38 13.42 2.30
N ILE A 151 11.47 12.44 2.34
CA ILE A 151 11.36 11.54 3.49
C ILE A 151 12.59 10.65 3.64
N ALA A 152 12.95 10.39 4.88
CA ALA A 152 14.03 9.47 5.26
C ALA A 152 13.49 8.43 6.24
N PRO A 153 14.21 7.31 6.43
CA PRO A 153 13.85 6.36 7.47
C PRO A 153 13.64 7.04 8.81
N GLU A 154 12.63 6.59 9.56
CA GLU A 154 12.25 7.09 10.88
C GLU A 154 11.55 8.45 10.91
N ASP A 155 11.29 9.08 9.76
CA ASP A 155 10.64 10.40 9.71
C ASP A 155 9.12 10.36 9.92
N GLY A 156 8.51 9.21 9.72
CA GLY A 156 7.05 9.10 9.70
C GLY A 156 6.41 8.86 11.06
N TYR A 157 5.14 9.22 11.15
CA TYR A 157 4.27 8.88 12.27
C TYR A 157 3.17 7.94 11.76
N LEU A 158 3.14 6.72 12.29
CA LEU A 158 2.13 5.72 11.92
C LEU A 158 0.79 6.08 12.58
N GLU A 159 -0.10 6.62 11.79
CA GLU A 159 -1.39 7.13 12.22
C GLU A 159 -2.41 6.00 12.40
N ALA A 160 -2.36 5.00 11.53
CA ALA A 160 -3.28 3.87 11.55
C ALA A 160 -2.70 2.66 10.80
N PHE A 161 -3.19 1.49 11.14
CA PHE A 161 -2.92 0.26 10.40
C PHE A 161 -4.22 -0.51 10.26
N LEU A 162 -4.77 -0.52 9.05
CA LEU A 162 -6.03 -1.18 8.74
C LEU A 162 -5.76 -2.60 8.24
N LYS A 163 -6.55 -3.55 8.71
CA LYS A 163 -6.49 -4.96 8.28
C LYS A 163 -7.87 -5.39 7.78
N PRO A 164 -7.92 -6.43 6.92
CA PRO A 164 -9.22 -6.96 6.49
C PRO A 164 -10.10 -7.35 7.68
N HIS A 165 -11.39 -7.10 7.56
CA HIS A 165 -12.37 -7.45 8.59
C HIS A 165 -12.49 -8.98 8.78
N SER A 166 -12.08 -9.74 7.77
CA SER A 166 -12.10 -11.20 7.77
C SER A 166 -10.98 -11.84 8.61
N LEU A 167 -10.05 -11.05 9.13
CA LEU A 167 -8.95 -11.56 9.96
C LEU A 167 -9.33 -11.61 11.45
#